data_1f3860042141b4fd029f76ce4a4685f9
#
_entry.id   1f3860042141b4fd029f76ce4a4685f9
#
_cell.length_a   1.000
_cell.length_b   1.000
_cell.length_c   1.000
_cell.angle_alpha   90.00
_cell.angle_beta   90.00
_cell.angle_gamma   90.00
#
_symmetry.space_group_name_H-M   'P 1'
#
loop_
_entity.id
_entity.type
_entity.pdbx_description
1 polymer ?
#
loop_
_entity_poly.entity_id
_entity_poly.type
_entity_poly.pdbx_seq_one_letter_code
_entity_poly.pdbx_strand_id
1 'polypeptide(L)'
;MRTVAARPARVRRLALWGAVSGALFGVAAFAPAAWLGAAVRAASAGHLLLTDASGSVWRGQARLTLTGGAGSRDVLTLPGRLGWRVSFSGAAVVLTLEQPCCLAQPLRVRLEPGFGRWALELLPAPGGIGQWPADWLAALGTPWNTLQLSGAVRLATPGLRLEQVQGRWRLDGALTADFDQMASRVSTLPRLGSYRVTLRGSGAGAETAAVSLSTSAGPLLLAGDGQWGGARLRFRGEARAAEGSEAALQNLLNLLGRRDGARAILSIG
;
A
#
# COMPACT_ATOMS: atom_id res chain seq x y z
N MET A 1 -35.73 -41.72 45.29
CA MET A 1 -35.02 -41.85 43.98
C MET A 1 -35.66 -40.87 43.01
N ARG A 2 -34.94 -39.77 42.63
CA ARG A 2 -35.43 -38.77 41.65
C ARG A 2 -34.93 -39.22 40.29
N THR A 3 -35.83 -39.63 39.40
CA THR A 3 -35.54 -39.92 37.99
C THR A 3 -35.19 -38.65 37.28
N VAL A 4 -33.95 -38.52 36.87
CA VAL A 4 -33.46 -37.44 35.96
C VAL A 4 -34.02 -37.72 34.57
N ALA A 5 -35.08 -36.98 34.21
CA ALA A 5 -35.67 -37.08 32.87
C ALA A 5 -34.63 -36.73 31.80
N ALA A 6 -34.34 -37.67 30.90
CA ALA A 6 -33.45 -37.47 29.79
C ALA A 6 -34.02 -36.39 28.85
N ARG A 7 -33.37 -35.23 28.73
CA ARG A 7 -33.76 -34.17 27.80
C ARG A 7 -33.76 -34.69 26.36
N PRO A 8 -34.84 -34.45 25.58
CA PRO A 8 -34.94 -35.00 24.21
C PRO A 8 -33.79 -34.48 23.36
N ALA A 9 -33.22 -35.37 22.51
CA ALA A 9 -32.03 -35.13 21.69
C ALA A 9 -32.12 -33.84 20.82
N ARG A 10 -33.31 -33.40 20.47
CA ARG A 10 -33.56 -32.14 19.75
C ARG A 10 -33.18 -30.89 20.57
N VAL A 11 -33.51 -30.86 21.87
CA VAL A 11 -33.17 -29.73 22.75
C VAL A 11 -31.64 -29.61 22.92
N ARG A 12 -30.94 -30.72 23.03
CA ARG A 12 -29.48 -30.76 23.08
C ARG A 12 -28.81 -30.22 21.79
N ARG A 13 -29.35 -30.56 20.62
CA ARG A 13 -28.85 -30.05 19.34
C ARG A 13 -29.10 -28.54 19.21
N LEU A 14 -30.27 -28.04 19.53
CA LEU A 14 -30.59 -26.61 19.53
C LEU A 14 -29.72 -25.82 20.50
N ALA A 15 -29.48 -26.33 21.70
CA ALA A 15 -28.59 -25.72 22.68
C ALA A 15 -27.14 -25.67 22.21
N LEU A 16 -26.65 -26.75 21.55
CA LEU A 16 -25.31 -26.79 20.92
C LEU A 16 -25.20 -25.77 19.79
N TRP A 17 -26.17 -25.69 18.89
CA TRP A 17 -26.16 -24.69 17.82
C TRP A 17 -26.20 -23.27 18.35
N GLY A 18 -27.01 -23.00 19.38
CA GLY A 18 -27.05 -21.70 20.08
C GLY A 18 -25.72 -21.33 20.73
N ALA A 19 -25.10 -22.29 21.41
CA ALA A 19 -23.78 -22.10 22.04
C ALA A 19 -22.68 -21.86 21.00
N VAL A 20 -22.63 -22.63 19.92
CA VAL A 20 -21.64 -22.45 18.83
C VAL A 20 -21.85 -21.12 18.11
N SER A 21 -23.09 -20.76 17.77
CA SER A 21 -23.40 -19.48 17.13
C SER A 21 -23.06 -18.30 18.03
N GLY A 22 -23.38 -18.39 19.31
CA GLY A 22 -23.04 -17.36 20.30
C GLY A 22 -21.53 -17.23 20.51
N ALA A 23 -20.80 -18.34 20.56
CA ALA A 23 -19.34 -18.33 20.63
C ALA A 23 -18.70 -17.71 19.39
N LEU A 24 -19.15 -18.10 18.19
CA LEU A 24 -18.67 -17.52 16.94
C LEU A 24 -18.95 -16.02 16.86
N PHE A 25 -20.14 -15.59 17.23
CA PHE A 25 -20.47 -14.17 17.29
C PHE A 25 -19.61 -13.42 18.32
N GLY A 26 -19.38 -13.99 19.49
CA GLY A 26 -18.52 -13.42 20.52
C GLY A 26 -17.08 -13.27 20.03
N VAL A 27 -16.52 -14.31 19.41
CA VAL A 27 -15.18 -14.28 18.81
C VAL A 27 -15.09 -13.22 17.72
N ALA A 28 -16.08 -13.12 16.84
CA ALA A 28 -16.11 -12.12 15.79
C ALA A 28 -16.24 -10.69 16.37
N ALA A 29 -17.14 -10.47 17.31
CA ALA A 29 -17.38 -9.15 17.91
C ALA A 29 -16.18 -8.62 18.72
N PHE A 30 -15.44 -9.51 19.37
CA PHE A 30 -14.30 -9.19 20.23
C PHE A 30 -12.95 -9.60 19.62
N ALA A 31 -12.91 -9.85 18.31
CA ALA A 31 -11.68 -10.25 17.61
C ALA A 31 -10.54 -9.26 17.91
N PRO A 32 -9.40 -9.73 18.46
CA PRO A 32 -8.31 -8.84 18.87
C PRO A 32 -7.61 -8.23 17.67
N ALA A 33 -7.07 -7.02 17.81
CA ALA A 33 -6.32 -6.30 16.79
C ALA A 33 -5.12 -7.09 16.23
N ALA A 34 -4.56 -8.00 17.03
CA ALA A 34 -3.46 -8.86 16.60
C ALA A 34 -3.80 -9.74 15.37
N TRP A 35 -5.07 -10.11 15.21
CA TRP A 35 -5.51 -10.86 14.03
C TRP A 35 -5.41 -10.02 12.75
N LEU A 36 -5.75 -8.73 12.84
CA LEU A 36 -5.55 -7.80 11.73
C LEU A 36 -4.05 -7.68 11.39
N GLY A 37 -3.19 -7.60 12.42
CA GLY A 37 -1.75 -7.59 12.23
C GLY A 37 -1.24 -8.84 11.51
N ALA A 38 -1.73 -10.01 11.90
CA ALA A 38 -1.37 -11.27 11.23
C ALA A 38 -1.87 -11.30 9.77
N ALA A 39 -3.09 -10.82 9.51
CA ALA A 39 -3.67 -10.75 8.16
C ALA A 39 -2.89 -9.78 7.26
N VAL A 40 -2.53 -8.58 7.76
CA VAL A 40 -1.72 -7.59 7.03
C VAL A 40 -0.34 -8.16 6.71
N ARG A 41 0.31 -8.80 7.67
CA ARG A 41 1.60 -9.45 7.46
C ARG A 41 1.53 -10.52 6.38
N ALA A 42 0.51 -11.37 6.40
CA ALA A 42 0.33 -12.42 5.40
C ALA A 42 0.04 -11.84 4.02
N ALA A 43 -0.87 -10.87 3.91
CA ALA A 43 -1.25 -10.22 2.65
C ALA A 43 -0.11 -9.42 2.02
N SER A 44 0.79 -8.85 2.83
CA SER A 44 1.93 -8.07 2.37
C SER A 44 3.22 -8.89 2.20
N ALA A 45 3.16 -10.21 2.29
CA ALA A 45 4.34 -11.07 2.29
C ALA A 45 5.42 -10.65 3.32
N GLY A 46 4.97 -10.07 4.44
CA GLY A 46 5.83 -9.59 5.52
C GLY A 46 6.42 -8.20 5.32
N HIS A 47 6.09 -7.48 4.23
CA HIS A 47 6.57 -6.11 4.02
C HIS A 47 5.93 -5.08 4.96
N LEU A 48 4.71 -5.34 5.43
CA LEU A 48 3.99 -4.50 6.38
C LEU A 48 3.73 -5.26 7.66
N LEU A 49 4.11 -4.69 8.80
CA LEU A 49 3.84 -5.21 10.12
C LEU A 49 3.08 -4.19 10.94
N LEU A 50 2.05 -4.64 11.65
CA LEU A 50 1.36 -3.87 12.68
C LEU A 50 1.89 -4.33 14.03
N THR A 51 2.83 -3.57 14.60
CA THR A 51 3.42 -3.84 15.91
C THR A 51 2.70 -3.09 17.02
N ASP A 52 2.77 -3.59 18.25
CA ASP A 52 2.08 -3.00 19.42
C ASP A 52 0.58 -2.76 19.15
N ALA A 53 -0.06 -3.70 18.45
CA ALA A 53 -1.47 -3.63 18.14
C ALA A 53 -2.33 -3.69 19.41
N SER A 54 -3.27 -2.75 19.53
CA SER A 54 -4.20 -2.66 20.65
C SER A 54 -5.63 -2.39 20.17
N GLY A 55 -6.61 -2.85 20.93
CA GLY A 55 -8.03 -2.78 20.56
C GLY A 55 -8.50 -4.04 19.84
N SER A 56 -9.48 -3.89 18.96
CA SER A 56 -10.08 -4.97 18.17
C SER A 56 -9.86 -4.81 16.68
N VAL A 57 -10.23 -5.82 15.89
CA VAL A 57 -10.27 -5.73 14.42
C VAL A 57 -11.15 -4.57 13.95
N TRP A 58 -12.21 -4.25 14.71
CA TRP A 58 -13.18 -3.21 14.35
C TRP A 58 -12.71 -1.80 14.68
N ARG A 59 -11.96 -1.67 15.77
CA ARG A 59 -11.40 -0.38 16.20
C ARG A 59 -10.14 -0.64 17.00
N GLY A 60 -9.03 -0.11 16.51
CA GLY A 60 -7.75 -0.31 17.17
C GLY A 60 -6.69 0.65 16.67
N GLN A 61 -5.49 0.44 17.13
CA GLN A 61 -4.31 1.18 16.75
C GLN A 61 -3.06 0.29 16.82
N ALA A 62 -2.08 0.57 15.99
CA ALA A 62 -0.79 -0.12 15.99
C ALA A 62 0.32 0.81 15.50
N ARG A 63 1.57 0.42 15.66
CA ARG A 63 2.68 1.04 14.96
C ARG A 63 2.85 0.36 13.60
N LEU A 64 2.93 1.16 12.55
CA LEU A 64 3.19 0.65 11.20
C LEU A 64 4.69 0.51 11.00
N THR A 65 5.13 -0.70 10.76
CA THR A 65 6.52 -1.05 10.52
C THR A 65 6.66 -1.62 9.12
N LEU A 66 7.59 -1.06 8.36
CA LEU A 66 7.96 -1.51 7.02
C LEU A 66 9.19 -2.40 7.10
N THR A 67 9.24 -3.43 6.28
CA THR A 67 10.39 -4.34 6.17
C THR A 67 10.65 -4.71 4.72
N GLY A 68 11.87 -5.13 4.41
CA GLY A 68 12.23 -5.66 3.10
C GLY A 68 11.67 -7.07 2.81
N GLY A 69 10.68 -7.53 3.59
CA GLY A 69 10.07 -8.84 3.48
C GLY A 69 10.54 -9.82 4.55
N ALA A 70 10.09 -11.06 4.48
CA ALA A 70 10.40 -12.08 5.47
C ALA A 70 11.90 -12.32 5.58
N GLY A 71 12.46 -12.17 6.81
CA GLY A 71 13.88 -12.35 7.08
C GLY A 71 14.79 -11.15 6.76
N SER A 72 14.25 -10.05 6.25
CA SER A 72 15.02 -8.81 6.03
C SER A 72 15.44 -8.18 7.36
N ARG A 73 16.62 -7.57 7.36
CA ARG A 73 17.10 -6.73 8.47
C ARG A 73 16.74 -5.26 8.27
N ASP A 74 16.30 -4.89 7.08
CA ASP A 74 15.84 -3.55 6.77
C ASP A 74 14.45 -3.36 7.37
N VAL A 75 14.37 -2.62 8.46
CA VAL A 75 13.16 -2.39 9.24
C VAL A 75 13.06 -0.92 9.58
N LEU A 76 11.93 -0.31 9.28
CA LEU A 76 11.62 1.06 9.69
C LEU A 76 10.21 1.14 10.26
N THR A 77 10.10 1.70 11.45
CA THR A 77 8.80 1.99 12.07
C THR A 77 8.43 3.44 11.81
N LEU A 78 7.25 3.66 11.23
CA LEU A 78 6.72 5.00 11.02
C LEU A 78 6.39 5.68 12.36
N PRO A 79 6.61 6.99 12.48
CA PRO A 79 6.31 7.71 13.71
C PRO A 79 4.81 7.75 13.96
N GLY A 80 4.43 7.72 15.24
CA GLY A 80 3.04 7.74 15.66
C GLY A 80 2.38 6.36 15.58
N ARG A 81 1.08 6.35 15.80
CA ARG A 81 0.24 5.16 15.70
C ARG A 81 -0.73 5.28 14.55
N LEU A 82 -0.88 4.23 13.79
CA LEU A 82 -1.93 4.06 12.80
C LEU A 82 -3.18 3.60 13.53
N GLY A 83 -4.19 4.46 13.58
CA GLY A 83 -5.53 4.13 14.07
C GLY A 83 -6.40 3.59 12.94
N TRP A 84 -7.30 2.66 13.24
CA TRP A 84 -8.32 2.22 12.31
C TRP A 84 -9.68 2.10 12.96
N ARG A 85 -10.70 2.27 12.13
CA ARG A 85 -12.10 2.02 12.44
C ARG A 85 -12.78 1.35 11.27
N VAL A 86 -13.39 0.21 11.51
CA VAL A 86 -14.20 -0.51 10.54
C VAL A 86 -15.67 -0.17 10.81
N SER A 87 -16.39 0.19 9.77
CA SER A 87 -17.82 0.44 9.79
C SER A 87 -18.49 -0.24 8.59
N PHE A 88 -19.78 -0.38 8.63
CA PHE A 88 -20.58 -0.98 7.55
C PHE A 88 -21.46 0.08 6.92
N SER A 89 -21.57 0.06 5.59
CA SER A 89 -22.47 0.89 4.80
C SER A 89 -23.22 0.01 3.81
N GLY A 90 -24.40 -0.46 4.23
CA GLY A 90 -25.09 -1.55 3.54
C GLY A 90 -24.26 -2.83 3.56
N ALA A 91 -23.99 -3.41 2.40
CA ALA A 91 -23.14 -4.57 2.25
C ALA A 91 -21.64 -4.24 2.17
N ALA A 92 -21.29 -2.97 2.09
CA ALA A 92 -19.89 -2.53 1.99
C ALA A 92 -19.26 -2.39 3.39
N VAL A 93 -17.97 -2.71 3.49
CA VAL A 93 -17.13 -2.47 4.65
C VAL A 93 -16.32 -1.20 4.39
N VAL A 94 -16.38 -0.24 5.30
CA VAL A 94 -15.60 1.01 5.22
C VAL A 94 -14.55 1.01 6.32
N LEU A 95 -13.29 1.01 5.89
CA LEU A 95 -12.12 1.16 6.75
C LEU A 95 -11.70 2.63 6.75
N THR A 96 -11.70 3.26 7.92
CA THR A 96 -11.16 4.60 8.13
C THR A 96 -9.81 4.48 8.82
N LEU A 97 -8.78 5.06 8.24
CA LEU A 97 -7.41 5.07 8.75
C LEU A 97 -7.02 6.49 9.16
N GLU A 98 -6.35 6.60 10.31
CA GLU A 98 -5.86 7.86 10.86
C GLU A 98 -4.40 7.69 11.29
N GLN A 99 -3.54 8.59 10.86
CA GLN A 99 -2.14 8.62 11.29
C GLN A 99 -1.68 10.08 11.39
N PRO A 100 -1.57 10.62 12.60
CA PRO A 100 -1.33 12.07 12.81
C PRO A 100 -0.05 12.61 12.18
N CYS A 101 0.99 11.77 12.02
CA CYS A 101 2.26 12.24 11.43
C CYS A 101 2.16 12.51 9.94
N CYS A 102 1.37 11.72 9.24
CA CYS A 102 1.66 11.50 7.83
C CYS A 102 0.42 11.53 6.93
N LEU A 103 -0.77 11.21 7.45
CA LEU A 103 -2.03 11.38 6.73
C LEU A 103 -2.56 12.81 6.92
N ALA A 104 -2.87 13.47 5.82
CA ALA A 104 -3.42 14.84 5.83
C ALA A 104 -4.84 14.88 6.42
N GLN A 105 -5.58 13.78 6.26
CA GLN A 105 -6.95 13.59 6.74
C GLN A 105 -7.23 12.09 6.91
N PRO A 106 -8.31 11.69 7.61
CA PRO A 106 -8.71 10.30 7.72
C PRO A 106 -8.92 9.68 6.34
N LEU A 107 -8.12 8.66 6.02
CA LEU A 107 -8.19 7.95 4.75
C LEU A 107 -9.30 6.91 4.81
N ARG A 108 -10.20 6.93 3.86
CA ARG A 108 -11.32 5.99 3.80
C ARG A 108 -11.16 5.02 2.62
N VAL A 109 -11.21 3.74 2.94
CA VAL A 109 -11.16 2.65 1.98
C VAL A 109 -12.46 1.86 2.09
N ARG A 110 -13.16 1.69 0.98
CA ARG A 110 -14.42 0.97 0.90
C ARG A 110 -14.19 -0.37 0.21
N LEU A 111 -14.57 -1.45 0.86
CA LEU A 111 -14.56 -2.80 0.31
C LEU A 111 -15.99 -3.24 0.03
N GLU A 112 -16.27 -3.61 -1.19
CA GLU A 112 -17.56 -4.13 -1.65
C GLU A 112 -17.39 -5.61 -2.00
N PRO A 113 -17.74 -6.53 -1.08
CA PRO A 113 -17.75 -7.95 -1.37
C PRO A 113 -18.95 -8.33 -2.25
N GLY A 114 -18.77 -9.29 -3.17
CA GLY A 114 -19.84 -9.84 -4.00
C GLY A 114 -19.51 -11.26 -4.46
N PHE A 115 -20.51 -11.95 -4.99
CA PHE A 115 -20.31 -13.31 -5.53
C PHE A 115 -19.48 -13.24 -6.81
N GLY A 116 -18.29 -13.86 -6.81
CA GLY A 116 -17.37 -13.89 -7.95
C GLY A 116 -16.76 -12.52 -8.31
N ARG A 117 -16.98 -11.51 -7.48
CA ARG A 117 -16.41 -10.17 -7.64
C ARG A 117 -16.17 -9.51 -6.30
N TRP A 118 -15.20 -8.62 -6.24
CA TRP A 118 -15.04 -7.68 -5.14
C TRP A 118 -14.46 -6.37 -5.68
N ALA A 119 -14.74 -5.27 -5.00
CA ALA A 119 -14.16 -3.99 -5.33
C ALA A 119 -13.58 -3.33 -4.09
N LEU A 120 -12.42 -2.73 -4.26
CA LEU A 120 -11.73 -1.90 -3.27
C LEU A 120 -11.68 -0.47 -3.82
N GLU A 121 -12.25 0.46 -3.09
CA GLU A 121 -12.29 1.87 -3.47
C GLU A 121 -11.55 2.71 -2.43
N LEU A 122 -10.53 3.41 -2.88
CA LEU A 122 -9.91 4.49 -2.14
C LEU A 122 -10.70 5.76 -2.40
N LEU A 123 -11.44 6.22 -1.40
CA LEU A 123 -12.31 7.38 -1.55
C LEU A 123 -11.50 8.66 -1.81
N PRO A 124 -12.07 9.65 -2.51
CA PRO A 124 -11.41 10.91 -2.77
C PRO A 124 -10.85 11.54 -1.50
N ALA A 125 -9.61 12.01 -1.57
CA ALA A 125 -8.91 12.70 -0.50
C ALA A 125 -8.56 14.13 -0.98
N PRO A 126 -9.49 15.07 -0.90
CA PRO A 126 -9.23 16.46 -1.28
C PRO A 126 -8.13 17.03 -0.37
N GLY A 127 -7.08 17.58 -0.98
CA GLY A 127 -5.88 18.01 -0.24
C GLY A 127 -4.77 16.95 -0.12
N GLY A 128 -4.98 15.79 -0.73
CA GLY A 128 -4.02 14.68 -0.73
C GLY A 128 -4.29 13.63 0.34
N ILE A 129 -3.68 12.47 0.17
CA ILE A 129 -3.74 11.36 1.13
C ILE A 129 -2.83 11.67 2.31
N GLY A 130 -1.59 12.04 2.02
CA GLY A 130 -0.59 12.28 3.04
C GLY A 130 0.81 12.50 2.47
N GLN A 131 1.75 12.72 3.39
CA GLN A 131 3.15 12.95 3.09
C GLN A 131 4.02 12.14 4.03
N TRP A 132 5.03 11.47 3.47
CA TRP A 132 5.99 10.64 4.21
C TRP A 132 7.41 11.05 3.84
N PRO A 133 8.37 10.92 4.76
CA PRO A 133 9.79 11.08 4.43
C PRO A 133 10.24 9.95 3.50
N ALA A 134 11.07 10.24 2.50
CA ALA A 134 11.46 9.27 1.48
C ALA A 134 12.43 8.19 1.99
N ASP A 135 13.08 8.41 3.13
CA ASP A 135 14.00 7.46 3.76
C ASP A 135 13.30 6.16 4.17
N TRP A 136 11.99 6.17 4.42
CA TRP A 136 11.23 4.95 4.71
C TRP A 136 11.22 3.94 3.54
N LEU A 137 11.46 4.40 2.31
CA LEU A 137 11.60 3.51 1.16
C LEU A 137 12.77 2.54 1.32
N ALA A 138 13.82 2.91 2.05
CA ALA A 138 14.94 2.03 2.31
C ALA A 138 14.53 0.73 3.04
N ALA A 139 13.46 0.77 3.83
CA ALA A 139 12.92 -0.41 4.48
C ALA A 139 12.31 -1.43 3.50
N LEU A 140 12.02 -1.06 2.27
CA LEU A 140 11.50 -1.97 1.25
C LEU A 140 12.59 -2.89 0.65
N GLY A 141 13.84 -2.74 1.08
CA GLY A 141 14.96 -3.55 0.59
C GLY A 141 15.56 -3.02 -0.71
N THR A 142 16.28 -3.90 -1.42
CA THR A 142 16.96 -3.54 -2.68
C THR A 142 15.94 -3.23 -3.80
N PRO A 143 16.16 -2.15 -4.59
CA PRO A 143 17.33 -1.25 -4.62
C PRO A 143 17.28 -0.05 -3.66
N TRP A 144 16.19 0.16 -2.97
CA TRP A 144 15.91 1.38 -2.19
C TRP A 144 16.87 1.58 -1.02
N ASN A 145 17.25 0.48 -0.34
CA ASN A 145 18.22 0.50 0.75
C ASN A 145 19.62 0.92 0.28
N THR A 146 20.00 0.57 -0.96
CA THR A 146 21.27 0.96 -1.56
C THR A 146 21.28 2.44 -1.95
N LEU A 147 20.19 2.93 -2.49
CA LEU A 147 20.04 4.33 -2.92
C LEU A 147 20.00 5.32 -1.76
N GLN A 148 19.59 4.87 -0.57
CA GLN A 148 19.47 5.71 0.63
C GLN A 148 18.85 7.07 0.32
N LEU A 149 17.63 7.01 -0.21
CA LEU A 149 16.90 8.19 -0.64
C LEU A 149 16.49 9.05 0.55
N SER A 150 16.52 10.35 0.35
CA SER A 150 15.91 11.35 1.25
C SER A 150 15.07 12.33 0.44
N GLY A 151 14.20 13.07 1.13
CA GLY A 151 13.19 13.93 0.51
C GLY A 151 11.81 13.63 1.07
N ALA A 152 10.77 13.98 0.35
CA ALA A 152 9.39 13.73 0.75
C ALA A 152 8.60 13.03 -0.36
N VAL A 153 7.71 12.12 0.04
CA VAL A 153 6.77 11.44 -0.87
C VAL A 153 5.37 11.88 -0.49
N ARG A 154 4.68 12.52 -1.41
CA ARG A 154 3.26 12.89 -1.28
C ARG A 154 2.39 12.00 -2.14
N LEU A 155 1.29 11.52 -1.58
CA LEU A 155 0.28 10.77 -2.30
C LEU A 155 -1.02 11.58 -2.41
N ALA A 156 -1.62 11.56 -3.58
CA ALA A 156 -2.90 12.20 -3.86
C ALA A 156 -3.76 11.32 -4.76
N THR A 157 -5.07 11.35 -4.55
CA THR A 157 -6.03 10.66 -5.39
C THR A 157 -7.35 11.43 -5.49
N PRO A 158 -7.91 11.56 -6.68
CA PRO A 158 -9.29 12.00 -6.86
C PRO A 158 -10.31 10.88 -6.61
N GLY A 159 -9.82 9.68 -6.35
CA GLY A 159 -10.51 8.42 -6.17
C GLY A 159 -9.85 7.33 -6.99
N LEU A 160 -9.72 6.14 -6.40
CA LEU A 160 -9.15 4.97 -7.07
C LEU A 160 -9.98 3.75 -6.72
N ARG A 161 -10.51 3.07 -7.73
CA ARG A 161 -11.30 1.85 -7.58
C ARG A 161 -10.61 0.68 -8.28
N LEU A 162 -10.29 -0.33 -7.51
CA LEU A 162 -9.78 -1.61 -7.98
C LEU A 162 -10.90 -2.64 -7.88
N GLU A 163 -11.26 -3.25 -8.98
CA GLU A 163 -12.30 -4.27 -9.04
C GLU A 163 -11.73 -5.58 -9.59
N GLN A 164 -12.13 -6.68 -9.00
CA GLN A 164 -11.89 -8.01 -9.55
C GLN A 164 -13.21 -8.68 -9.89
N VAL A 165 -13.36 -9.10 -11.13
CA VAL A 165 -14.53 -9.81 -11.64
C VAL A 165 -14.06 -11.06 -12.35
N GLN A 166 -14.43 -12.24 -11.84
CA GLN A 166 -14.08 -13.55 -12.45
C GLN A 166 -12.57 -13.69 -12.77
N GLY A 167 -11.71 -13.22 -11.87
CA GLY A 167 -10.26 -13.26 -12.03
C GLY A 167 -9.65 -12.13 -12.86
N ARG A 168 -10.45 -11.26 -13.47
CA ARG A 168 -9.99 -10.10 -14.23
C ARG A 168 -9.94 -8.87 -13.35
N TRP A 169 -8.88 -8.09 -13.50
CA TRP A 169 -8.64 -6.87 -12.74
C TRP A 169 -9.04 -5.66 -13.56
N ARG A 170 -9.69 -4.71 -12.92
CA ARG A 170 -10.03 -3.42 -13.49
C ARG A 170 -9.61 -2.32 -12.52
N LEU A 171 -9.02 -1.27 -13.02
CA LEU A 171 -8.64 -0.10 -12.24
C LEU A 171 -9.31 1.13 -12.83
N ASP A 172 -10.05 1.84 -12.01
CA ASP A 172 -10.66 3.13 -12.34
C ASP A 172 -10.11 4.23 -11.44
N GLY A 173 -10.03 5.45 -11.96
CA GLY A 173 -9.52 6.60 -11.22
C GLY A 173 -8.03 6.79 -11.37
N ALA A 174 -7.42 7.51 -10.43
CA ALA A 174 -6.01 7.84 -10.49
C ALA A 174 -5.36 7.91 -9.10
N LEU A 175 -4.07 7.57 -9.05
CA LEU A 175 -3.19 7.80 -7.92
C LEU A 175 -1.95 8.52 -8.41
N THR A 176 -1.59 9.61 -7.75
CA THR A 176 -0.36 10.37 -8.01
C THR A 176 0.56 10.27 -6.81
N ALA A 177 1.82 9.97 -7.07
CA ALA A 177 2.91 10.04 -6.09
C ALA A 177 3.90 11.11 -6.54
N ASP A 178 4.02 12.17 -5.76
CA ASP A 178 5.01 13.22 -5.94
C ASP A 178 6.20 12.97 -5.00
N PHE A 179 7.38 12.87 -5.59
CA PHE A 179 8.65 12.71 -4.90
C PHE A 179 9.35 14.05 -4.91
N ASP A 180 9.34 14.75 -3.78
CA ASP A 180 9.82 16.11 -3.70
C ASP A 180 11.23 16.19 -3.16
N GLN A 181 12.07 17.00 -3.85
CA GLN A 181 13.43 17.33 -3.43
C GLN A 181 14.26 16.09 -3.07
N MET A 182 14.16 15.07 -3.91
CA MET A 182 14.85 13.81 -3.70
C MET A 182 16.35 14.00 -3.72
N ALA A 183 17.04 13.36 -2.80
CA ALA A 183 18.49 13.24 -2.76
C ALA A 183 18.89 11.78 -2.50
N SER A 184 20.13 11.43 -2.76
CA SER A 184 20.69 10.10 -2.52
C SER A 184 22.12 10.22 -2.03
N ARG A 185 22.49 9.39 -1.07
CA ARG A 185 23.90 9.32 -0.59
C ARG A 185 24.88 8.77 -1.60
N VAL A 186 24.39 8.12 -2.66
CA VAL A 186 25.23 7.58 -3.75
C VAL A 186 25.64 8.67 -4.73
N SER A 187 24.99 9.84 -4.70
CA SER A 187 25.30 11.00 -5.54
C SER A 187 26.05 12.06 -4.76
N THR A 188 27.00 12.74 -5.44
CA THR A 188 27.68 13.92 -4.89
C THR A 188 26.82 15.18 -4.96
N LEU A 189 25.72 15.15 -5.70
CA LEU A 189 24.79 16.27 -5.80
C LEU A 189 23.91 16.33 -4.55
N PRO A 190 23.70 17.53 -3.98
CA PRO A 190 22.87 17.71 -2.79
C PRO A 190 21.40 17.39 -3.05
N ARG A 191 20.96 17.47 -4.32
CA ARG A 191 19.60 17.13 -4.77
C ARG A 191 19.64 16.51 -6.15
N LEU A 192 18.83 15.48 -6.32
CA LEU A 192 18.64 14.79 -7.60
C LEU A 192 17.50 15.41 -8.41
N GLY A 193 16.41 15.77 -7.73
CA GLY A 193 15.26 16.37 -8.37
C GLY A 193 13.94 16.09 -7.67
N SER A 194 12.87 16.47 -8.35
CA SER A 194 11.49 16.14 -7.98
C SER A 194 10.82 15.40 -9.13
N TYR A 195 10.05 14.37 -8.78
CA TYR A 195 9.48 13.43 -9.75
C TYR A 195 8.01 13.21 -9.49
N ARG A 196 7.28 12.92 -10.54
CA ARG A 196 5.87 12.52 -10.46
C ARG A 196 5.67 11.15 -11.08
N VAL A 197 5.06 10.25 -10.31
CA VAL A 197 4.55 8.97 -10.80
C VAL A 197 3.03 9.04 -10.77
N THR A 198 2.38 8.73 -11.90
CA THR A 198 0.93 8.68 -11.97
C THR A 198 0.50 7.28 -12.40
N LEU A 199 -0.41 6.69 -11.64
CA LEU A 199 -1.16 5.49 -12.02
C LEU A 199 -2.56 5.95 -12.39
N ARG A 200 -3.00 5.66 -13.63
CA ARG A 200 -4.33 6.02 -14.11
C ARG A 200 -5.03 4.81 -14.72
N GLY A 201 -6.21 4.51 -14.22
CA GLY A 201 -7.10 3.51 -14.82
C GLY A 201 -7.51 3.91 -16.23
N SER A 202 -7.58 2.96 -17.13
CA SER A 202 -7.90 3.20 -18.55
C SER A 202 -9.42 3.39 -18.81
N GLY A 203 -10.23 3.52 -17.74
CA GLY A 203 -11.68 3.72 -17.82
C GLY A 203 -12.50 2.43 -17.68
N ALA A 204 -13.80 2.58 -17.70
CA ALA A 204 -14.73 1.48 -17.45
C ALA A 204 -14.51 0.29 -18.40
N GLY A 205 -14.16 -0.85 -17.82
CA GLY A 205 -13.98 -2.09 -18.57
C GLY A 205 -12.54 -2.41 -19.00
N ALA A 206 -11.58 -1.49 -18.87
CA ALA A 206 -10.20 -1.77 -19.21
C ALA A 206 -9.49 -2.60 -18.11
N GLU A 207 -8.75 -3.61 -18.54
CA GLU A 207 -8.00 -4.52 -17.65
C GLU A 207 -6.59 -4.01 -17.36
N THR A 208 -6.22 -2.85 -17.89
CA THR A 208 -4.90 -2.23 -17.75
C THR A 208 -5.01 -0.82 -17.20
N ALA A 209 -3.98 -0.40 -16.48
CA ALA A 209 -3.81 0.97 -16.05
C ALA A 209 -2.50 1.53 -16.59
N ALA A 210 -2.52 2.79 -17.00
CA ALA A 210 -1.33 3.49 -17.45
C ALA A 210 -0.51 3.94 -16.24
N VAL A 211 0.80 3.77 -16.34
CA VAL A 211 1.78 4.27 -15.37
C VAL A 211 2.68 5.25 -16.12
N SER A 212 2.88 6.44 -15.58
CA SER A 212 3.83 7.40 -16.13
C SER A 212 4.77 7.91 -15.05
N LEU A 213 6.01 8.17 -15.44
CA LEU A 213 7.04 8.79 -14.60
C LEU A 213 7.56 10.03 -15.34
N SER A 214 7.62 11.15 -14.67
CA SER A 214 8.18 12.39 -15.21
C SER A 214 8.98 13.14 -14.16
N THR A 215 9.97 13.89 -14.60
CA THR A 215 10.72 14.83 -13.78
C THR A 215 10.02 16.18 -13.77
N SER A 216 9.78 16.73 -12.58
CA SER A 216 9.25 18.08 -12.40
C SER A 216 10.36 19.11 -12.28
N ALA A 217 11.49 18.76 -11.66
CA ALA A 217 12.64 19.62 -11.49
C ALA A 217 13.90 18.82 -11.11
N GLY A 218 15.08 19.37 -11.41
CA GLY A 218 16.36 18.85 -10.93
C GLY A 218 17.29 18.31 -12.02
N PRO A 219 18.54 17.99 -11.64
CA PRO A 219 19.58 17.56 -12.57
C PRO A 219 19.47 16.10 -13.04
N LEU A 220 18.80 15.22 -12.27
CA LEU A 220 18.51 13.85 -12.72
C LEU A 220 17.16 13.84 -13.42
N LEU A 221 17.15 13.60 -14.72
CA LEU A 221 15.96 13.57 -15.54
C LEU A 221 15.51 12.13 -15.70
N LEU A 222 14.31 11.84 -15.21
CA LEU A 222 13.62 10.55 -15.31
C LEU A 222 12.36 10.73 -16.14
N ALA A 223 12.16 9.86 -17.12
CA ALA A 223 10.93 9.80 -17.88
C ALA A 223 10.61 8.34 -18.22
N GLY A 224 9.35 8.00 -18.29
CA GLY A 224 8.95 6.65 -18.68
C GLY A 224 7.48 6.43 -18.59
N ASP A 225 7.04 5.40 -19.32
CA ASP A 225 5.66 4.99 -19.39
C ASP A 225 5.55 3.48 -19.24
N GLY A 226 4.41 3.04 -18.79
CA GLY A 226 4.15 1.63 -18.58
C GLY A 226 2.67 1.31 -18.47
N GLN A 227 2.41 0.02 -18.35
CA GLN A 227 1.06 -0.51 -18.16
C GLN A 227 1.08 -1.53 -17.03
N TRP A 228 0.13 -1.38 -16.14
CA TRP A 228 -0.16 -2.35 -15.09
C TRP A 228 -1.37 -3.17 -15.50
N GLY A 229 -1.22 -4.49 -15.52
CA GLY A 229 -2.28 -5.43 -15.86
C GLY A 229 -2.50 -6.43 -14.71
N GLY A 230 -3.03 -5.93 -13.59
CA GLY A 230 -3.40 -6.73 -12.41
C GLY A 230 -2.23 -7.40 -11.68
N ALA A 231 -1.60 -8.39 -12.30
CA ALA A 231 -0.50 -9.15 -11.70
C ALA A 231 0.89 -8.69 -12.17
N ARG A 232 0.98 -7.92 -13.26
CA ARG A 232 2.26 -7.57 -13.90
C ARG A 232 2.31 -6.09 -14.25
N LEU A 233 3.43 -5.46 -13.86
CA LEU A 233 3.80 -4.14 -14.32
C LEU A 233 4.80 -4.30 -15.47
N ARG A 234 4.51 -3.67 -16.62
CA ARG A 234 5.47 -3.47 -17.71
C ARG A 234 5.76 -1.99 -17.79
N PHE A 235 7.00 -1.63 -17.56
CA PHE A 235 7.42 -0.23 -17.57
C PHE A 235 8.72 -0.08 -18.33
N ARG A 236 8.80 0.96 -19.15
CA ARG A 236 10.03 1.39 -19.83
C ARG A 236 10.25 2.87 -19.59
N GLY A 237 11.47 3.21 -19.29
CA GLY A 237 11.85 4.59 -19.07
C GLY A 237 13.32 4.81 -19.33
N GLU A 238 13.71 6.06 -19.19
CA GLU A 238 15.09 6.48 -19.27
C GLU A 238 15.44 7.39 -18.10
N ALA A 239 16.69 7.30 -17.70
CA ALA A 239 17.32 8.22 -16.77
C ALA A 239 18.50 8.88 -17.47
N ARG A 240 18.61 10.21 -17.38
CA ARG A 240 19.72 10.99 -17.94
C ARG A 240 20.11 12.13 -17.00
N ALA A 241 21.33 12.58 -17.11
CA ALA A 241 21.77 13.80 -16.44
C ALA A 241 21.33 15.03 -17.25
N ALA A 242 20.98 16.11 -16.55
CA ALA A 242 20.91 17.42 -17.17
C ALA A 242 22.32 17.90 -17.55
N GLU A 243 22.39 18.83 -18.48
CA GLU A 243 23.65 19.41 -18.95
C GLU A 243 24.51 19.92 -17.80
N GLY A 244 25.77 19.55 -17.76
CA GLY A 244 26.73 19.90 -16.71
C GLY A 244 26.66 19.05 -15.43
N SER A 245 25.76 18.06 -15.36
CA SER A 245 25.62 17.17 -14.19
C SER A 245 26.05 15.72 -14.45
N GLU A 246 26.60 15.43 -15.62
CA GLU A 246 26.88 14.08 -16.10
C GLU A 246 27.89 13.34 -15.21
N ALA A 247 28.99 14.02 -14.85
CA ALA A 247 30.04 13.43 -14.02
C ALA A 247 29.53 13.06 -12.61
N ALA A 248 28.71 13.93 -12.01
CA ALA A 248 28.17 13.73 -10.67
C ALA A 248 27.11 12.61 -10.62
N LEU A 249 26.42 12.34 -11.73
CA LEU A 249 25.35 11.34 -11.82
C LEU A 249 25.79 10.03 -12.46
N GLN A 250 27.04 9.91 -12.92
CA GLN A 250 27.53 8.73 -13.63
C GLN A 250 27.34 7.43 -12.84
N ASN A 251 27.74 7.42 -11.57
CA ASN A 251 27.59 6.25 -10.71
C ASN A 251 26.12 5.89 -10.47
N LEU A 252 25.27 6.88 -10.22
CA LEU A 252 23.87 6.69 -9.99
C LEU A 252 23.17 6.12 -11.24
N LEU A 253 23.47 6.64 -12.41
CA LEU A 253 22.93 6.14 -13.68
C LEU A 253 23.32 4.69 -13.95
N ASN A 254 24.53 4.26 -13.55
CA ASN A 254 24.96 2.86 -13.64
C ASN A 254 24.18 1.92 -12.71
N LEU A 255 23.70 2.43 -11.58
CA LEU A 255 22.87 1.66 -10.63
C LEU A 255 21.41 1.61 -11.04
N LEU A 256 20.90 2.65 -11.70
CA LEU A 256 19.48 2.75 -12.05
C LEU A 256 19.08 1.83 -13.21
N GLY A 257 19.98 1.55 -14.15
CA GLY A 257 19.62 0.73 -15.30
C GLY A 257 20.78 0.44 -16.24
N ARG A 258 20.48 -0.24 -17.35
CA ARG A 258 21.48 -0.55 -18.39
C ARG A 258 21.88 0.72 -19.14
N ARG A 259 23.17 0.99 -19.18
CA ARG A 259 23.70 2.15 -19.91
C ARG A 259 23.50 2.01 -21.43
N ASP A 260 23.07 3.12 -22.02
CA ASP A 260 22.97 3.33 -23.46
C ASP A 260 23.45 4.76 -23.75
N GLY A 261 24.76 4.88 -24.00
CA GLY A 261 25.43 6.18 -24.16
C GLY A 261 25.33 7.05 -22.90
N ALA A 262 24.78 8.25 -23.02
CA ALA A 262 24.61 9.22 -21.93
C ALA A 262 23.41 8.91 -21.02
N ARG A 263 22.57 7.96 -21.39
CA ARG A 263 21.35 7.58 -20.65
C ARG A 263 21.44 6.19 -20.05
N ALA A 264 20.61 5.92 -19.07
CA ALA A 264 20.35 4.59 -18.52
C ALA A 264 18.91 4.19 -18.84
N ILE A 265 18.73 2.99 -19.37
CA ILE A 265 17.42 2.43 -19.70
C ILE A 265 16.86 1.72 -18.49
N LEU A 266 15.67 2.12 -18.09
CA LEU A 266 14.89 1.51 -17.02
C LEU A 266 13.90 0.53 -17.64
N SER A 267 13.85 -0.71 -17.14
CA SER A 267 12.85 -1.68 -17.59
C SER A 267 12.37 -2.54 -16.42
N ILE A 268 11.06 -2.71 -16.30
CA ILE A 268 10.39 -3.59 -15.34
C ILE A 268 9.42 -4.46 -16.13
N GLY A 269 9.48 -5.77 -15.95
CA GLY A 269 8.58 -6.75 -16.57
C GLY A 269 9.10 -7.42 -17.82
#